data_4a3644b3caa21de68953cf4e8f6a5b08
#
_entry.id   4a3644b3caa21de68953cf4e8f6a5b08
#
_cell.length_a   1.000
_cell.length_b   1.000
_cell.length_c   1.000
_cell.angle_alpha   90.00
_cell.angle_beta   90.00
_cell.angle_gamma   90.00
#
_symmetry.space_group_name_H-M   'P 1'
#
loop_
_entity.id
_entity.type
_entity.pdbx_description
1 polymer ?
#
loop_
_entity_poly.entity_id
_entity_poly.type
_entity_poly.pdbx_seq_one_letter_code
_entity_poly.pdbx_strand_id
1 'polypeptide(L)'
;MFCVLKEGFIYNYAIRKVIMNTLKVGLVLGSGASSGWAHIGAIEALQDASIPIHLVAGCSVGAFVGAIFASGGLEQLKRYVIDMDGESMFSFSDLSFIRSGLL
;
A
#
# COMPACT_ATOMS: atom_id res chain seq x y z
N MET A 1 10.21 7.31 -6.90
CA MET A 1 9.82 6.03 -6.29
C MET A 1 10.25 6.00 -4.84
N PHE A 2 9.37 5.66 -3.94
CA PHE A 2 9.67 5.47 -2.53
C PHE A 2 9.79 4.00 -2.20
N CYS A 3 10.79 3.67 -1.39
CA CYS A 3 10.92 2.35 -0.81
C CYS A 3 10.70 2.48 0.71
N VAL A 4 9.74 1.76 1.22
CA VAL A 4 9.42 1.77 2.65
C VAL A 4 9.57 0.35 3.19
N LEU A 5 10.44 0.21 4.18
CA LEU A 5 10.62 -1.05 4.89
C LEU A 5 9.49 -1.18 5.93
N LYS A 6 8.68 -2.21 5.76
CA LYS A 6 7.77 -2.63 6.80
C LYS A 6 8.40 -3.76 7.58
N GLU A 7 8.93 -3.46 8.73
CA GLU A 7 9.23 -4.52 9.70
C GLU A 7 7.91 -5.00 10.27
N GLY A 8 7.48 -6.17 9.84
CA GLY A 8 6.25 -6.79 10.30
C GLY A 8 6.30 -7.04 11.79
N PHE A 9 5.48 -6.29 12.51
CA PHE A 9 5.27 -6.51 13.92
C PHE A 9 4.28 -7.65 14.12
N ILE A 10 4.67 -8.57 14.97
CA ILE A 10 3.85 -9.60 15.59
C ILE A 10 3.48 -10.75 14.66
N TYR A 11 4.46 -11.57 14.42
CA TYR A 11 4.17 -12.98 14.19
C TYR A 11 4.50 -13.75 15.48
N ASN A 12 3.66 -14.72 15.81
CA ASN A 12 4.00 -15.74 16.77
C ASN A 12 5.43 -16.23 16.47
N TYR A 13 6.25 -16.38 17.49
CA TYR A 13 7.65 -16.73 17.35
C TYR A 13 7.91 -17.93 16.42
N ALA A 14 7.04 -18.94 16.46
CA ALA A 14 7.14 -20.12 15.60
C ALA A 14 6.90 -19.77 14.12
N ILE A 15 5.90 -18.94 13.82
CA ILE A 15 5.60 -18.48 12.47
C ILE A 15 6.72 -17.58 11.95
N ARG A 16 7.26 -16.71 12.80
CA ARG A 16 8.40 -15.87 12.46
C ARG A 16 9.62 -16.70 12.08
N LYS A 17 9.91 -17.77 12.81
CA LYS A 17 11.03 -18.67 12.51
C LYS A 17 10.84 -19.39 11.16
N VAL A 18 9.64 -19.82 10.84
CA VAL A 18 9.31 -20.43 9.56
C VAL A 18 9.43 -19.41 8.42
N ILE A 19 8.91 -18.20 8.60
CA ILE A 19 8.95 -17.14 7.59
C ILE A 19 10.38 -16.64 7.37
N MET A 20 11.20 -16.54 8.40
CA MET A 20 12.61 -16.13 8.27
C MET A 20 13.46 -17.14 7.48
N ASN A 21 13.04 -18.40 7.41
CA ASN A 21 13.69 -19.43 6.62
C ASN A 21 13.09 -19.57 5.21
N THR A 22 12.06 -18.79 4.86
CA THR A 22 11.41 -18.75 3.57
C THR A 22 11.73 -17.47 2.80
N LEU A 23 11.27 -17.38 1.56
CA LEU A 23 11.42 -16.19 0.73
C LEU A 23 10.76 -14.98 1.36
N LYS A 24 11.45 -13.85 1.38
CA LYS A 24 10.87 -12.57 1.75
C LYS A 24 10.06 -12.03 0.58
N VAL A 25 8.89 -11.46 0.88
CA VAL A 25 7.99 -10.89 -0.13
C VAL A 25 8.14 -9.39 -0.17
N GLY A 26 8.50 -8.87 -1.33
CA GLY A 26 8.45 -7.45 -1.63
C GLY A 26 7.22 -7.12 -2.47
N LEU A 27 6.52 -6.05 -2.13
CA LEU A 27 5.36 -5.57 -2.85
C LEU A 27 5.71 -4.28 -3.59
N VAL A 28 5.49 -4.26 -4.89
CA VAL A 28 5.72 -3.08 -5.73
C VAL A 28 4.37 -2.55 -6.19
N LEU A 29 4.09 -1.30 -5.84
CA LEU A 29 2.83 -0.63 -6.15
C LEU A 29 3.07 0.43 -7.23
N GLY A 30 2.47 0.22 -8.40
CA GLY A 30 2.61 1.12 -9.54
C GLY A 30 1.79 2.40 -9.39
N SER A 31 2.02 3.33 -10.30
CA SER A 31 1.19 4.51 -10.49
C SER A 31 -0.17 4.15 -11.08
N GLY A 32 -1.05 5.12 -11.24
CA GLY A 32 -2.37 4.88 -11.85
C GLY A 32 -3.42 5.90 -11.43
N ALA A 33 -3.02 7.01 -10.82
CA ALA A 33 -3.92 8.05 -10.35
C ALA A 33 -5.10 7.45 -9.55
N SER A 34 -6.34 7.81 -9.87
CA SER A 34 -7.52 7.31 -9.15
C SER A 34 -7.69 5.79 -9.18
N SER A 35 -7.24 5.13 -10.24
CA SER A 35 -7.28 3.66 -10.29
C SER A 35 -6.30 2.99 -9.31
N GLY A 36 -5.34 3.72 -8.82
CA GLY A 36 -4.37 3.24 -7.83
C GLY A 36 -4.98 2.93 -6.46
N TRP A 37 -6.19 3.38 -6.18
CA TRP A 37 -6.89 2.99 -4.95
C TRP A 37 -7.17 1.49 -4.88
N ALA A 38 -7.15 0.80 -6.02
CA ALA A 38 -7.24 -0.66 -6.08
C ALA A 38 -6.08 -1.36 -5.34
N HIS A 39 -4.95 -0.69 -5.12
CA HIS A 39 -3.85 -1.22 -4.31
C HIS A 39 -4.27 -1.58 -2.90
N ILE A 40 -5.23 -0.86 -2.33
CA ILE A 40 -5.77 -1.16 -1.00
C ILE A 40 -6.38 -2.56 -0.97
N GLY A 41 -7.23 -2.88 -1.94
CA GLY A 41 -7.85 -4.20 -2.05
C GLY A 41 -6.84 -5.32 -2.31
N ALA A 42 -5.82 -5.05 -3.12
CA ALA A 42 -4.75 -6.01 -3.37
C ALA A 42 -3.95 -6.32 -2.10
N ILE A 43 -3.60 -5.30 -1.32
CA ILE A 43 -2.90 -5.49 -0.05
C ILE A 43 -3.77 -6.28 0.95
N GLU A 44 -5.05 -5.95 1.05
CA GLU A 44 -5.97 -6.68 1.91
C GLU A 44 -6.08 -8.16 1.52
N ALA A 45 -6.19 -8.44 0.23
CA ALA A 45 -6.24 -9.83 -0.27
C ALA A 45 -4.98 -10.62 0.11
N LEU A 46 -3.82 -10.00 0.01
CA LEU A 46 -2.55 -10.61 0.43
C LEU A 46 -2.52 -10.86 1.94
N GLN A 47 -2.99 -9.91 2.74
CA GLN A 47 -3.08 -10.07 4.18
C GLN A 47 -4.06 -11.18 4.59
N ASP A 48 -5.22 -11.24 3.94
CA ASP A 48 -6.23 -12.27 4.18
C ASP A 48 -5.71 -13.67 3.80
N ALA A 49 -4.87 -13.75 2.79
CA ALA A 49 -4.19 -14.98 2.40
C ALA A 49 -2.99 -15.31 3.30
N SER A 50 -2.75 -14.53 4.34
CA SER A 50 -1.61 -14.70 5.26
C SER A 50 -0.25 -14.62 4.56
N ILE A 51 -0.16 -13.87 3.47
CA ILE A 51 1.10 -13.63 2.77
C ILE A 51 1.81 -12.45 3.45
N PRO A 52 2.98 -12.68 4.07
CA PRO A 52 3.69 -11.61 4.75
C PRO A 52 4.33 -10.66 3.72
N ILE A 53 4.16 -9.37 3.95
CA ILE A 53 4.80 -8.33 3.13
C ILE A 53 5.94 -7.72 3.95
N HIS A 54 7.16 -7.92 3.47
CA HIS A 54 8.37 -7.48 4.17
C HIS A 54 8.88 -6.13 3.68
N LEU A 55 8.69 -5.84 2.41
CA LEU A 55 9.16 -4.63 1.75
C LEU A 55 8.07 -4.09 0.85
N VAL A 56 7.90 -2.78 0.86
CA VAL A 56 7.00 -2.09 -0.06
C VAL A 56 7.78 -1.03 -0.83
N ALA A 57 7.63 -1.05 -2.13
CA ALA A 57 8.11 0.01 -3.01
C ALA A 57 6.94 0.54 -3.82
N GLY A 58 6.93 1.82 -4.12
CA GLY A 58 5.80 2.40 -4.84
C GLY A 58 6.18 3.61 -5.66
N CYS A 59 5.33 3.90 -6.64
CA CYS A 59 5.45 5.07 -7.51
C CYS A 59 4.12 5.82 -7.53
N SER A 60 4.14 7.14 -7.37
CA SER A 60 2.97 8.01 -7.38
C SER A 60 1.94 7.56 -6.32
N VAL A 61 0.69 7.30 -6.70
CA VAL A 61 -0.35 6.79 -5.79
C VAL A 61 0.09 5.50 -5.09
N GLY A 62 0.85 4.65 -5.74
CA GLY A 62 1.41 3.43 -5.14
C GLY A 62 2.39 3.73 -4.01
N ALA A 63 3.20 4.78 -4.14
CA ALA A 63 4.08 5.24 -3.07
C ALA A 63 3.28 5.77 -1.87
N PHE A 64 2.21 6.51 -2.14
CA PHE A 64 1.32 7.03 -1.11
C PHE A 64 0.62 5.92 -0.34
N VAL A 65 -0.02 5.00 -1.05
CA VAL A 65 -0.69 3.83 -0.44
C VAL A 65 0.31 2.97 0.32
N GLY A 66 1.47 2.71 -0.27
CA GLY A 66 2.52 1.90 0.33
C GLY A 66 3.08 2.51 1.62
N ALA A 67 3.27 3.82 1.66
CA ALA A 67 3.73 4.53 2.85
C ALA A 67 2.70 4.45 3.99
N ILE A 68 1.42 4.66 3.67
CA ILE A 68 0.35 4.56 4.66
C ILE A 68 0.21 3.11 5.14
N PHE A 69 0.27 2.15 4.25
CA PHE A 69 0.26 0.74 4.61
C PHE A 69 1.42 0.39 5.57
N ALA A 70 2.63 0.83 5.25
CA ALA A 70 3.80 0.57 6.08
C ALA A 70 3.71 1.21 7.46
N SER A 71 3.01 2.34 7.58
CA SER A 71 2.77 3.02 8.86
C SER A 71 1.60 2.43 9.66
N GLY A 72 0.89 1.46 9.12
CA GLY A 72 -0.25 0.83 9.77
C GLY A 72 -1.60 1.52 9.55
N GLY A 73 -1.68 2.47 8.62
CA GLY A 73 -2.86 3.29 8.38
C GLY A 73 -3.78 2.82 7.25
N LEU A 74 -3.64 1.58 6.77
CA LEU A 74 -4.39 1.11 5.59
C LEU A 74 -5.91 1.14 5.80
N GLU A 75 -6.38 0.75 6.98
CA GLU A 75 -7.81 0.72 7.29
C GLU A 75 -8.41 2.13 7.29
N GLN A 76 -7.71 3.09 7.85
CA GLN A 76 -8.13 4.49 7.86
C GLN A 76 -8.15 5.06 6.44
N LEU A 77 -7.16 4.75 5.63
CA LEU A 77 -7.12 5.15 4.23
C LEU A 77 -8.29 4.54 3.46
N LYS A 78 -8.56 3.27 3.65
CA LYS A 78 -9.69 2.57 3.03
C LYS A 78 -11.01 3.26 3.33
N ARG A 79 -11.28 3.56 4.58
CA ARG A 79 -12.50 4.28 4.99
C ARG A 79 -12.60 5.65 4.32
N TYR A 80 -11.51 6.39 4.31
CA TYR A 80 -11.45 7.69 3.67
C TYR A 80 -11.77 7.61 2.18
N VAL A 81 -11.19 6.64 1.47
CA VAL A 81 -11.41 6.45 0.03
C VAL A 81 -12.84 5.99 -0.26
N ILE A 82 -13.41 5.12 0.56
CA ILE A 82 -14.79 4.65 0.39
C ILE A 82 -15.79 5.80 0.58
N ASP A 83 -15.51 6.70 1.51
CA ASP A 83 -16.36 7.86 1.80
C ASP A 83 -16.19 9.00 0.78
N MET A 84 -15.15 8.96 -0.06
CA MET A 84 -14.96 9.92 -1.13
C MET A 84 -16.02 9.74 -2.22
N ASP A 85 -16.58 10.86 -2.69
CA ASP A 85 -17.34 10.85 -3.94
C ASP A 85 -16.38 10.74 -5.15
N GLY A 86 -16.94 10.33 -6.31
CA GLY A 86 -16.13 10.14 -7.52
C GLY A 86 -15.44 11.42 -8.00
N GLU A 87 -16.04 12.57 -7.78
CA GLU A 87 -15.49 13.87 -8.17
C GLU A 87 -14.32 14.26 -7.29
N SER A 88 -14.44 14.11 -5.98
CA SER A 88 -13.35 14.35 -5.04
C SER A 88 -12.17 13.40 -5.26
N MET A 89 -12.46 12.15 -5.56
CA MET A 89 -11.44 11.14 -5.86
C MET A 89 -10.64 11.49 -7.12
N PHE A 90 -11.32 11.92 -8.17
CA PHE A 90 -10.70 12.36 -9.41
C PHE A 90 -9.85 13.62 -9.19
N SER A 91 -10.40 14.61 -8.52
CA SER A 91 -9.71 15.87 -8.23
C SER A 91 -8.45 15.67 -7.38
N PHE A 92 -8.52 14.82 -6.37
CA PHE A 92 -7.36 14.51 -5.52
C PHE A 92 -6.24 13.83 -6.29
N SER A 93 -6.57 12.83 -7.09
CA SER A 93 -5.58 12.05 -7.83
C SER A 93 -4.94 12.84 -8.97
N ASP A 94 -5.74 13.54 -9.75
CA ASP A 94 -5.23 14.22 -10.95
C ASP A 94 -4.61 15.56 -10.63
N LEU A 95 -5.24 16.37 -9.80
CA LEU A 95 -4.76 17.72 -9.52
C LEU A 95 -3.46 17.72 -8.70
N SER A 96 -3.37 16.86 -7.71
CA SER A 96 -2.17 16.81 -6.85
C SER A 96 -0.95 16.29 -7.60
N PHE A 97 -1.12 15.25 -8.40
CA PHE A 97 0.00 14.63 -9.12
C PHE A 97 0.40 15.42 -10.36
N ILE A 98 -0.55 15.98 -11.10
CA ILE A 98 -0.27 16.82 -12.27
C ILE A 98 0.45 18.10 -11.85
N ARG A 99 -0.01 18.78 -10.80
CA ARG A 99 0.62 20.02 -10.31
C ARG A 99 2.02 19.80 -9.77
N SER A 100 2.29 18.64 -9.21
CA SER A 100 3.62 18.33 -8.67
C SER A 100 4.59 17.75 -9.70
N GLY A 101 4.15 17.55 -10.94
CA GLY A 101 4.97 16.99 -12.00
C GLY A 101 5.37 15.53 -11.79
N LEU A 102 4.60 14.79 -11.00
CA LEU A 102 4.87 13.39 -10.65
C LEU A 102 4.21 12.38 -11.59
N LEU A 103 3.53 12.85 -12.62
CA LEU A 103 2.93 12.00 -13.66
C LEU A 103 3.76 11.98 -14.92
#